data_ae951e3cbb4d3c8659c366873a863596
#
_entry.id   ae951e3cbb4d3c8659c366873a863596
#
_cell.length_a   1.000
_cell.length_b   1.000
_cell.length_c   1.000
_cell.angle_alpha   90.00
_cell.angle_beta   90.00
_cell.angle_gamma   90.00
#
_symmetry.space_group_name_H-M   'P 1'
#
loop_
_entity.id
_entity.type
_entity.pdbx_description
1 polymer ?
#
loop_
_entity_poly.entity_id
_entity_poly.type
_entity_poly.pdbx_seq_one_letter_code
_entity_poly.pdbx_strand_id
1 'polypeptide(L)'
;MDIRYSTGKEAFKRMTTEEIREEFLITDIFKEDDVTGVYSHIDRIVTMGAMPVKKKLDLAMNIDAMADFGVDFYLQRRELGIINIGGDGIVEADGVAYDIVSLDGLYLPMGTKKVLLSSKDSSKPAKFYMNSTPAHRAFPAKHIVFADAKHVKAGSADLSNERVINQYIHPDVLDTCQLSMGLTQIAKGSVWNTMPAHTHERRMEVYFYFDIPSDQTLFHFMGEPKQTRHIAIHNEQAVI
;
A
#
# COMPACT_ATOMS: atom_id res chain seq x y z
N MET A 1 -3.72 15.51 4.99
CA MET A 1 -2.78 14.40 4.76
C MET A 1 -1.66 14.49 5.78
N ASP A 2 -1.21 13.38 6.39
CA ASP A 2 -0.03 13.36 7.27
C ASP A 2 1.25 13.38 6.44
N ILE A 3 2.29 14.11 6.89
CA ILE A 3 3.56 14.25 6.16
C ILE A 3 4.70 13.72 7.02
N ARG A 4 5.44 12.74 6.46
CA ARG A 4 6.62 12.14 7.09
C ARG A 4 7.87 12.59 6.36
N TYR A 5 8.80 13.23 7.07
CA TYR A 5 10.09 13.65 6.53
C TYR A 5 11.08 12.50 6.54
N SER A 6 12.11 12.58 5.69
CA SER A 6 13.12 11.53 5.59
C SER A 6 13.97 11.47 6.86
N THR A 7 13.97 10.34 7.53
CA THR A 7 14.84 10.08 8.67
C THR A 7 16.18 9.52 8.21
N GLY A 8 17.27 10.21 8.58
CA GLY A 8 18.61 9.76 8.25
C GLY A 8 19.04 8.54 9.07
N LYS A 9 19.87 7.67 8.47
CA LYS A 9 20.39 6.43 9.06
C LYS A 9 20.98 6.61 10.47
N GLU A 10 21.75 7.69 10.71
CA GLU A 10 22.36 7.93 12.03
C GLU A 10 21.35 8.41 13.07
N ALA A 11 20.29 9.11 12.67
CA ALA A 11 19.19 9.48 13.55
C ALA A 11 18.40 8.21 13.96
N PHE A 12 18.04 7.38 12.98
CA PHE A 12 17.31 6.13 13.20
C PHE A 12 17.97 5.22 14.25
N LYS A 13 19.31 5.09 14.25
CA LYS A 13 20.05 4.28 15.22
C LYS A 13 19.83 4.71 16.69
N ARG A 14 19.45 5.95 16.92
CA ARG A 14 19.31 6.57 18.25
C ARG A 14 17.85 6.76 18.68
N MET A 15 16.90 6.52 17.79
CA MET A 15 15.48 6.70 18.07
C MET A 15 15.00 5.74 19.16
N THR A 16 14.14 6.20 20.02
CA THR A 16 13.37 5.37 20.95
C THR A 16 12.34 4.53 20.19
N THR A 17 11.73 3.57 20.86
CA THR A 17 10.64 2.78 20.27
C THR A 17 9.46 3.67 19.88
N GLU A 18 9.12 4.65 20.71
CA GLU A 18 8.05 5.61 20.46
C GLU A 18 8.33 6.44 19.20
N GLU A 19 9.53 7.01 19.11
CA GLU A 19 9.95 7.81 17.94
C GLU A 19 9.93 6.98 16.63
N ILE A 20 10.36 5.70 16.69
CA ILE A 20 10.30 4.80 15.53
C ILE A 20 8.84 4.55 15.11
N ARG A 21 7.95 4.35 16.08
CA ARG A 21 6.52 4.15 15.80
C ARG A 21 5.87 5.41 15.23
N GLU A 22 6.17 6.59 15.77
CA GLU A 22 5.66 7.87 15.28
C GLU A 22 6.14 8.16 13.86
N GLU A 23 7.40 7.85 13.57
CA GLU A 23 8.01 8.14 12.27
C GLU A 23 7.57 7.17 11.17
N PHE A 24 7.49 5.87 11.47
CA PHE A 24 7.36 4.84 10.43
C PHE A 24 6.02 4.10 10.45
N LEU A 25 5.32 4.01 11.57
CA LEU A 25 4.08 3.24 11.67
C LEU A 25 2.86 4.08 11.30
N ILE A 26 2.02 3.53 10.43
CA ILE A 26 0.68 4.04 10.13
C ILE A 26 -0.33 3.12 10.80
N THR A 27 -1.07 3.62 11.78
CA THR A 27 -2.03 2.83 12.58
C THR A 27 -3.44 2.85 12.00
N ASP A 28 -3.85 3.96 11.39
CA ASP A 28 -5.24 4.22 11.00
C ASP A 28 -5.36 4.38 9.49
N ILE A 29 -5.15 3.28 8.75
CA ILE A 29 -5.25 3.29 7.28
C ILE A 29 -6.71 3.38 6.82
N PHE A 30 -7.63 2.68 7.50
CA PHE A 30 -9.04 2.70 7.12
C PHE A 30 -9.89 3.40 8.17
N LYS A 31 -10.68 4.38 7.71
CA LYS A 31 -11.73 5.05 8.48
C LYS A 31 -13.03 5.02 7.67
N GLU A 32 -14.14 4.77 8.36
CA GLU A 32 -15.46 4.75 7.73
C GLU A 32 -15.74 6.06 7.00
N ASP A 33 -16.13 5.95 5.73
CA ASP A 33 -16.48 7.08 4.85
C ASP A 33 -15.40 8.16 4.70
N ASP A 34 -14.13 7.74 4.78
CA ASP A 34 -12.99 8.64 4.66
C ASP A 34 -11.88 8.07 3.75
N VAL A 35 -11.01 8.95 3.28
CA VAL A 35 -9.76 8.63 2.58
C VAL A 35 -8.61 9.14 3.44
N THR A 36 -7.88 8.22 4.04
CA THR A 36 -6.67 8.55 4.80
C THR A 36 -5.45 8.59 3.88
N GLY A 37 -4.41 9.34 4.26
CA GLY A 37 -3.19 9.38 3.47
C GLY A 37 -1.99 9.86 4.26
N VAL A 38 -0.86 9.19 4.05
CA VAL A 38 0.45 9.56 4.58
C VAL A 38 1.40 9.76 3.40
N TYR A 39 1.97 10.97 3.30
CA TYR A 39 3.01 11.31 2.35
C TYR A 39 4.38 11.11 2.99
N SER A 40 5.21 10.28 2.40
CA SER A 40 6.62 10.14 2.78
C SER A 40 7.52 10.92 1.83
N HIS A 41 8.46 11.71 2.39
CA HIS A 41 9.50 12.36 1.62
C HIS A 41 10.53 11.37 1.05
N ILE A 42 10.56 10.12 1.53
CA ILE A 42 11.35 9.04 0.93
C ILE A 42 10.62 8.58 -0.33
N ASP A 43 11.25 8.72 -1.49
CA ASP A 43 10.71 8.44 -2.83
C ASP A 43 9.36 9.14 -3.13
N ARG A 44 8.92 10.07 -2.28
CA ARG A 44 7.67 10.84 -2.43
C ARG A 44 6.43 9.96 -2.64
N ILE A 45 6.41 8.81 -1.98
CA ILE A 45 5.25 7.91 -2.01
C ILE A 45 4.13 8.44 -1.13
N VAL A 46 2.88 8.21 -1.54
CA VAL A 46 1.70 8.40 -0.69
C VAL A 46 1.06 7.05 -0.46
N THR A 47 0.96 6.65 0.80
CA THR A 47 0.24 5.45 1.22
C THR A 47 -1.13 5.86 1.73
N MET A 48 -2.18 5.25 1.21
CA MET A 48 -3.57 5.65 1.43
C MET A 48 -4.47 4.46 1.72
N GLY A 49 -5.57 4.75 2.40
CA GLY A 49 -6.68 3.82 2.57
C GLY A 49 -8.02 4.51 2.37
N ALA A 50 -8.99 3.80 1.82
CA ALA A 50 -10.36 4.27 1.69
C ALA A 50 -11.34 3.16 2.07
N MET A 51 -12.32 3.48 2.91
CA MET A 51 -13.39 2.57 3.32
C MET A 51 -14.76 3.23 3.13
N PRO A 52 -15.30 3.24 1.90
CA PRO A 52 -16.63 3.76 1.63
C PRO A 52 -17.68 2.82 2.22
N VAL A 53 -18.52 3.31 3.14
CA VAL A 53 -19.62 2.55 3.78
C VAL A 53 -20.97 3.08 3.33
N LYS A 54 -21.24 4.38 3.57
CA LYS A 54 -22.54 5.02 3.33
C LYS A 54 -22.53 5.93 2.11
N LYS A 55 -21.36 6.33 1.65
CA LYS A 55 -21.23 7.28 0.53
C LYS A 55 -20.08 6.91 -0.40
N LYS A 56 -20.17 7.36 -1.64
CA LYS A 56 -19.06 7.34 -2.59
C LYS A 56 -18.00 8.36 -2.15
N LEU A 57 -16.73 7.98 -2.15
CA LEU A 57 -15.61 8.82 -1.74
C LEU A 57 -14.86 9.32 -2.98
N ASP A 58 -14.45 10.58 -2.97
CA ASP A 58 -13.47 11.10 -3.91
C ASP A 58 -12.07 10.80 -3.37
N LEU A 59 -11.19 10.22 -4.18
CA LEU A 59 -9.81 9.90 -3.79
C LEU A 59 -9.08 11.13 -3.22
N ALA A 60 -9.34 12.31 -3.78
CA ALA A 60 -8.67 13.55 -3.41
C ALA A 60 -9.41 14.35 -2.32
N MET A 61 -10.44 13.78 -1.66
CA MET A 61 -11.28 14.53 -0.72
C MET A 61 -10.52 15.20 0.43
N ASN A 62 -9.35 14.68 0.80
CA ASN A 62 -8.49 15.21 1.86
C ASN A 62 -7.13 15.69 1.34
N ILE A 63 -7.03 15.98 0.04
CA ILE A 63 -5.81 16.42 -0.64
C ILE A 63 -6.05 17.78 -1.28
N ASP A 64 -5.26 18.77 -0.92
CA ASP A 64 -5.15 20.02 -1.67
C ASP A 64 -4.05 19.84 -2.74
N ALA A 65 -4.47 19.52 -3.97
CA ALA A 65 -3.54 19.19 -5.04
C ALA A 65 -2.54 20.32 -5.34
N MET A 66 -2.97 21.58 -5.22
CA MET A 66 -2.11 22.75 -5.46
C MET A 66 -1.17 22.99 -4.28
N ALA A 67 -1.68 22.99 -3.05
CA ALA A 67 -0.85 23.24 -1.87
C ALA A 67 0.11 22.07 -1.58
N ASP A 68 -0.36 20.82 -1.70
CA ASP A 68 0.41 19.63 -1.36
C ASP A 68 1.40 19.22 -2.45
N PHE A 69 1.06 19.43 -3.75
CA PHE A 69 1.83 18.88 -4.88
C PHE A 69 2.15 19.87 -6.00
N GLY A 70 1.60 21.07 -5.97
CA GLY A 70 1.80 22.08 -7.02
C GLY A 70 1.19 21.67 -8.37
N VAL A 71 0.02 21.02 -8.35
CA VAL A 71 -0.68 20.49 -9.52
C VAL A 71 -2.18 20.85 -9.48
N ASP A 72 -2.88 20.77 -10.60
CA ASP A 72 -4.30 21.10 -10.69
C ASP A 72 -5.20 19.96 -10.13
N PHE A 73 -4.75 18.71 -10.19
CA PHE A 73 -5.43 17.54 -9.65
C PHE A 73 -4.42 16.46 -9.23
N TYR A 74 -4.78 15.63 -8.26
CA TYR A 74 -3.86 14.76 -7.52
C TYR A 74 -2.98 13.86 -8.40
N LEU A 75 -3.54 13.16 -9.39
CA LEU A 75 -2.79 12.25 -10.25
C LEU A 75 -2.22 12.92 -11.51
N GLN A 76 -2.15 14.27 -11.59
CA GLN A 76 -1.60 14.96 -12.76
C GLN A 76 -0.16 14.53 -13.08
N ARG A 77 0.66 14.24 -12.04
CA ARG A 77 2.04 13.81 -12.17
C ARG A 77 2.35 12.58 -11.31
N ARG A 78 1.34 11.77 -11.02
CA ARG A 78 1.46 10.59 -10.17
C ARG A 78 0.68 9.42 -10.77
N GLU A 79 1.19 8.22 -10.56
CA GLU A 79 0.49 6.97 -10.82
C GLU A 79 -0.03 6.38 -9.50
N LEU A 80 -1.04 5.53 -9.58
CA LEU A 80 -1.73 4.94 -8.43
C LEU A 80 -1.93 3.44 -8.62
N GLY A 81 -1.57 2.67 -7.61
CA GLY A 81 -1.94 1.28 -7.46
C GLY A 81 -2.95 1.10 -6.34
N ILE A 82 -3.92 0.25 -6.56
CA ILE A 82 -5.00 -0.09 -5.62
C ILE A 82 -5.04 -1.61 -5.46
N ILE A 83 -5.21 -2.11 -4.24
CA ILE A 83 -5.61 -3.50 -3.95
C ILE A 83 -6.78 -3.42 -2.98
N ASN A 84 -7.89 -4.09 -3.32
CA ASN A 84 -9.05 -4.18 -2.44
C ASN A 84 -8.88 -5.36 -1.48
N ILE A 85 -8.88 -5.09 -0.18
CA ILE A 85 -8.76 -6.12 0.87
C ILE A 85 -10.05 -6.35 1.65
N GLY A 86 -11.12 -5.65 1.27
CA GLY A 86 -12.44 -5.72 1.91
C GLY A 86 -13.48 -6.49 1.09
N GLY A 87 -14.75 -6.10 1.24
CA GLY A 87 -15.85 -6.56 0.40
C GLY A 87 -15.76 -5.99 -1.02
N ASP A 88 -16.69 -6.38 -1.89
CA ASP A 88 -16.72 -5.93 -3.27
C ASP A 88 -16.97 -4.43 -3.39
N GLY A 89 -16.23 -3.79 -4.28
CA GLY A 89 -16.33 -2.36 -4.51
C GLY A 89 -16.27 -1.97 -5.98
N ILE A 90 -16.42 -0.68 -6.21
CA ILE A 90 -16.31 -0.07 -7.54
C ILE A 90 -15.33 1.09 -7.45
N VAL A 91 -14.37 1.12 -8.35
CA VAL A 91 -13.51 2.28 -8.61
C VAL A 91 -13.92 2.87 -9.94
N GLU A 92 -14.33 4.14 -9.93
CA GLU A 92 -14.67 4.89 -11.14
C GLU A 92 -13.56 5.91 -11.42
N ALA A 93 -12.86 5.75 -12.53
CA ALA A 93 -11.78 6.64 -12.95
C ALA A 93 -12.15 7.33 -14.26
N ASP A 94 -12.27 8.66 -14.26
CA ASP A 94 -12.67 9.50 -15.40
C ASP A 94 -13.93 8.98 -16.14
N GLY A 95 -14.92 8.48 -15.37
CA GLY A 95 -16.19 7.93 -15.88
C GLY A 95 -16.14 6.46 -16.31
N VAL A 96 -14.98 5.80 -16.25
CA VAL A 96 -14.86 4.35 -16.46
C VAL A 96 -14.96 3.62 -15.13
N ALA A 97 -15.94 2.73 -14.98
CA ALA A 97 -16.16 1.94 -13.77
C ALA A 97 -15.43 0.60 -13.85
N TYR A 98 -14.73 0.27 -12.78
CA TYR A 98 -14.05 -1.00 -12.57
C TYR A 98 -14.68 -1.71 -11.36
N ASP A 99 -15.21 -2.90 -11.57
CA ASP A 99 -15.66 -3.78 -10.50
C ASP A 99 -14.45 -4.45 -9.86
N ILE A 100 -14.15 -4.10 -8.60
CA ILE A 100 -12.97 -4.57 -7.87
C ILE A 100 -13.43 -5.45 -6.71
N VAL A 101 -13.38 -6.77 -6.91
CA VAL A 101 -13.70 -7.72 -5.84
C VAL A 101 -12.55 -7.84 -4.84
N SER A 102 -12.77 -8.59 -3.75
CA SER A 102 -11.72 -8.82 -2.75
C SER A 102 -10.47 -9.42 -3.38
N LEU A 103 -9.31 -8.87 -3.06
CA LEU A 103 -7.97 -9.19 -3.58
C LEU A 103 -7.71 -8.80 -5.03
N ASP A 104 -8.65 -8.20 -5.75
CA ASP A 104 -8.35 -7.62 -7.05
C ASP A 104 -7.53 -6.32 -6.92
N GLY A 105 -6.74 -6.02 -7.95
CA GLY A 105 -5.95 -4.80 -8.06
C GLY A 105 -6.38 -3.92 -9.22
N LEU A 106 -6.01 -2.65 -9.16
CA LEU A 106 -6.18 -1.68 -10.24
C LEU A 106 -4.97 -0.76 -10.32
N TYR A 107 -4.44 -0.58 -11.50
CA TYR A 107 -3.46 0.45 -11.82
C TYR A 107 -4.14 1.61 -12.55
N LEU A 108 -3.91 2.83 -12.08
CA LEU A 108 -4.34 4.07 -12.72
C LEU A 108 -3.11 4.94 -13.07
N PRO A 109 -3.00 5.40 -14.32
CA PRO A 109 -1.86 6.19 -14.78
C PRO A 109 -1.91 7.64 -14.31
N MET A 110 -0.78 8.32 -14.43
CA MET A 110 -0.75 9.78 -14.37
C MET A 110 -1.70 10.39 -15.42
N GLY A 111 -2.29 11.53 -15.08
CA GLY A 111 -3.27 12.21 -15.92
C GLY A 111 -4.72 11.84 -15.62
N THR A 112 -5.00 10.79 -14.82
CA THR A 112 -6.35 10.48 -14.33
C THR A 112 -6.84 11.62 -13.45
N LYS A 113 -7.95 12.26 -13.84
CA LYS A 113 -8.42 13.50 -13.19
C LYS A 113 -9.28 13.26 -11.97
N LYS A 114 -10.18 12.28 -12.06
CA LYS A 114 -11.16 12.01 -11.01
C LYS A 114 -11.25 10.52 -10.72
N VAL A 115 -11.14 10.16 -9.46
CA VAL A 115 -11.28 8.78 -8.99
C VAL A 115 -12.31 8.74 -7.86
N LEU A 116 -13.36 7.96 -8.04
CA LEU A 116 -14.41 7.76 -7.06
C LEU A 116 -14.43 6.31 -6.60
N LEU A 117 -14.62 6.11 -5.30
CA LEU A 117 -14.55 4.82 -4.63
C LEU A 117 -15.89 4.53 -3.94
N SER A 118 -16.42 3.32 -4.11
CA SER A 118 -17.67 2.92 -3.46
C SER A 118 -17.68 1.43 -3.14
N SER A 119 -18.41 1.04 -2.09
CA SER A 119 -18.72 -0.35 -1.79
C SER A 119 -20.00 -0.78 -2.48
N LYS A 120 -20.09 -2.07 -2.86
CA LYS A 120 -21.34 -2.66 -3.34
C LYS A 120 -22.29 -3.01 -2.21
N ASP A 121 -21.76 -3.32 -1.02
CA ASP A 121 -22.51 -3.67 0.17
C ASP A 121 -21.93 -2.93 1.39
N SER A 122 -22.76 -2.08 2.01
CA SER A 122 -22.35 -1.31 3.19
C SER A 122 -22.14 -2.17 4.44
N SER A 123 -22.72 -3.37 4.50
CA SER A 123 -22.53 -4.30 5.62
C SER A 123 -21.17 -5.04 5.53
N LYS A 124 -20.60 -5.11 4.32
CA LYS A 124 -19.28 -5.65 4.03
C LYS A 124 -18.51 -4.67 3.12
N PRO A 125 -18.05 -3.54 3.66
CA PRO A 125 -17.48 -2.49 2.84
C PRO A 125 -16.18 -2.93 2.16
N ALA A 126 -15.94 -2.37 0.98
CA ALA A 126 -14.64 -2.44 0.33
C ALA A 126 -13.61 -1.68 1.17
N LYS A 127 -12.37 -2.17 1.17
CA LYS A 127 -11.22 -1.53 1.78
C LYS A 127 -10.13 -1.40 0.73
N PHE A 128 -9.99 -0.23 0.16
CA PHE A 128 -9.02 0.04 -0.89
C PHE A 128 -7.71 0.49 -0.27
N TYR A 129 -6.72 -0.40 -0.23
CA TYR A 129 -5.34 -0.05 0.09
C TYR A 129 -4.65 0.48 -1.16
N MET A 130 -3.97 1.60 -1.05
CA MET A 130 -3.46 2.33 -2.20
C MET A 130 -2.06 2.88 -1.95
N ASN A 131 -1.22 2.83 -3.00
CA ASN A 131 0.05 3.56 -3.04
C ASN A 131 0.15 4.38 -4.33
N SER A 132 0.66 5.59 -4.19
CA SER A 132 0.88 6.49 -5.31
C SER A 132 2.31 7.01 -5.32
N THR A 133 2.93 7.03 -6.49
CA THR A 133 4.30 7.53 -6.70
C THR A 133 4.33 8.58 -7.82
N PRO A 134 5.35 9.47 -7.87
CA PRO A 134 5.55 10.35 -9.00
C PRO A 134 5.68 9.56 -10.31
N ALA A 135 5.12 10.11 -11.38
CA ALA A 135 5.19 9.50 -12.71
C ALA A 135 5.55 10.56 -13.76
N HIS A 136 6.25 10.14 -14.81
CA HIS A 136 6.70 10.99 -15.91
C HIS A 136 6.11 10.57 -17.26
N ARG A 137 5.37 9.44 -17.29
CA ARG A 137 4.71 8.89 -18.47
C ARG A 137 3.40 8.22 -18.08
N ALA A 138 2.38 8.34 -18.90
CA ALA A 138 1.13 7.60 -18.76
C ALA A 138 1.23 6.23 -19.43
N PHE A 139 0.76 5.20 -18.75
CA PHE A 139 0.52 3.87 -19.28
C PHE A 139 -0.98 3.56 -19.25
N PRO A 140 -1.49 2.55 -19.96
CA PRO A 140 -2.91 2.20 -19.88
C PRO A 140 -3.34 1.82 -18.47
N ALA A 141 -4.52 2.27 -18.04
CA ALA A 141 -5.15 1.76 -16.82
C ALA A 141 -5.40 0.23 -16.96
N LYS A 142 -5.21 -0.52 -15.88
CA LYS A 142 -5.38 -1.97 -15.92
C LYS A 142 -6.02 -2.49 -14.63
N HIS A 143 -7.17 -3.15 -14.77
CA HIS A 143 -7.73 -4.01 -13.74
C HIS A 143 -6.94 -5.33 -13.72
N ILE A 144 -6.49 -5.75 -12.56
CA ILE A 144 -5.72 -6.98 -12.34
C ILE A 144 -6.57 -7.87 -11.43
N VAL A 145 -7.27 -8.80 -12.03
CA VAL A 145 -7.97 -9.86 -11.28
C VAL A 145 -6.91 -10.68 -10.52
N PHE A 146 -7.20 -11.08 -9.29
CA PHE A 146 -6.25 -11.83 -8.46
C PHE A 146 -5.61 -13.01 -9.19
N ALA A 147 -6.39 -13.76 -9.97
CA ALA A 147 -5.91 -14.90 -10.75
C ALA A 147 -4.91 -14.52 -11.87
N ASP A 148 -4.94 -13.27 -12.33
CA ASP A 148 -4.06 -12.77 -13.40
C ASP A 148 -2.76 -12.14 -12.85
N ALA A 149 -2.63 -12.01 -11.52
CA ALA A 149 -1.39 -11.62 -10.90
C ALA A 149 -0.32 -12.71 -11.13
N LYS A 150 0.95 -12.32 -11.17
CA LYS A 150 2.03 -13.31 -11.26
C LYS A 150 2.28 -13.94 -9.89
N HIS A 151 1.96 -15.23 -9.77
CA HIS A 151 2.11 -16.00 -8.54
C HIS A 151 3.49 -16.66 -8.47
N VAL A 152 4.30 -16.31 -7.47
CA VAL A 152 5.64 -16.85 -7.25
C VAL A 152 5.68 -17.57 -5.91
N LYS A 153 5.85 -18.90 -5.93
CA LYS A 153 6.08 -19.68 -4.71
C LYS A 153 7.52 -19.44 -4.23
N ALA A 154 7.69 -19.22 -2.95
CA ALA A 154 8.98 -18.90 -2.34
C ALA A 154 9.10 -19.52 -0.95
N GLY A 155 10.33 -19.83 -0.55
CA GLY A 155 10.63 -20.42 0.76
C GLY A 155 10.28 -21.90 0.85
N SER A 156 10.28 -22.42 2.05
CA SER A 156 9.92 -23.81 2.38
C SER A 156 9.40 -23.93 3.79
N ALA A 157 8.65 -24.98 4.07
CA ALA A 157 8.14 -25.29 5.41
C ALA A 157 9.29 -25.48 6.44
N ASP A 158 10.38 -26.14 6.03
CA ASP A 158 11.55 -26.38 6.89
C ASP A 158 12.22 -25.09 7.37
N LEU A 159 12.14 -24.03 6.56
CA LEU A 159 12.66 -22.71 6.91
C LEU A 159 11.60 -21.80 7.53
N SER A 160 10.39 -22.29 7.75
CA SER A 160 9.25 -21.54 8.31
C SER A 160 8.96 -20.23 7.53
N ASN A 161 9.17 -20.23 6.21
CA ASN A 161 9.01 -19.07 5.34
C ASN A 161 8.33 -19.41 4.00
N GLU A 162 7.59 -20.51 3.94
CA GLU A 162 6.82 -20.86 2.76
C GLU A 162 5.72 -19.81 2.51
N ARG A 163 5.64 -19.32 1.29
CA ARG A 163 4.72 -18.24 0.91
C ARG A 163 4.47 -18.16 -0.58
N VAL A 164 3.42 -17.44 -0.94
CA VAL A 164 3.15 -17.06 -2.34
C VAL A 164 3.23 -15.54 -2.45
N ILE A 165 4.07 -15.06 -3.34
CA ILE A 165 4.19 -13.64 -3.69
C ILE A 165 3.33 -13.41 -4.92
N ASN A 166 2.24 -12.69 -4.75
CA ASN A 166 1.32 -12.33 -5.82
C ASN A 166 1.71 -10.92 -6.31
N GLN A 167 2.32 -10.85 -7.48
CA GLN A 167 2.82 -9.62 -8.08
C GLN A 167 1.74 -9.04 -8.99
N TYR A 168 1.16 -7.91 -8.59
CA TYR A 168 0.09 -7.21 -9.32
C TYR A 168 0.67 -6.17 -10.27
N ILE A 169 1.36 -5.18 -9.70
CA ILE A 169 2.04 -4.13 -10.45
C ILE A 169 3.51 -4.52 -10.52
N HIS A 170 3.87 -5.15 -11.62
CA HIS A 170 5.19 -5.73 -11.85
C HIS A 170 5.46 -5.76 -13.37
N PRO A 171 6.69 -5.60 -13.85
CA PRO A 171 7.01 -5.58 -15.28
C PRO A 171 6.49 -6.77 -16.10
N ASP A 172 6.31 -7.94 -15.48
CA ASP A 172 5.74 -9.12 -16.15
C ASP A 172 4.19 -9.06 -16.26
N VAL A 173 3.54 -8.08 -15.64
CA VAL A 173 2.08 -7.91 -15.64
C VAL A 173 1.66 -6.65 -16.38
N LEU A 174 2.31 -5.52 -16.07
CA LEU A 174 2.08 -4.23 -16.71
C LEU A 174 3.28 -3.29 -16.54
N ASP A 175 3.41 -2.34 -17.45
CA ASP A 175 4.40 -1.28 -17.36
C ASP A 175 3.93 -0.14 -16.45
N THR A 176 4.86 0.42 -15.66
CA THR A 176 4.66 1.59 -14.80
C THR A 176 5.88 2.50 -14.87
N CYS A 177 5.80 3.68 -14.26
CA CYS A 177 6.99 4.53 -14.12
C CYS A 177 7.91 4.06 -13.00
N GLN A 178 7.36 3.88 -11.81
CA GLN A 178 8.15 3.55 -10.61
C GLN A 178 7.43 2.60 -9.66
N LEU A 179 6.08 2.59 -9.68
CA LEU A 179 5.29 1.84 -8.74
C LEU A 179 5.40 0.34 -8.99
N SER A 180 5.67 -0.40 -7.94
CA SER A 180 5.52 -1.85 -7.89
C SER A 180 4.69 -2.22 -6.67
N MET A 181 3.72 -3.09 -6.83
CA MET A 181 2.85 -3.56 -5.74
C MET A 181 2.59 -5.05 -5.86
N GLY A 182 2.51 -5.69 -4.72
CA GLY A 182 2.17 -7.10 -4.63
C GLY A 182 1.59 -7.43 -3.27
N LEU A 183 1.15 -8.66 -3.12
CA LEU A 183 0.56 -9.23 -1.91
C LEU A 183 1.24 -10.55 -1.62
N THR A 184 1.79 -10.70 -0.42
CA THR A 184 2.41 -11.96 0.00
C THR A 184 1.48 -12.69 0.96
N GLN A 185 1.10 -13.92 0.57
CA GLN A 185 0.35 -14.84 1.43
C GLN A 185 1.33 -15.80 2.10
N ILE A 186 1.40 -15.72 3.43
CA ILE A 186 2.26 -16.60 4.25
C ILE A 186 1.51 -17.92 4.47
N ALA A 187 2.17 -19.04 4.18
CA ALA A 187 1.59 -20.36 4.38
C ALA A 187 1.41 -20.66 5.87
N LYS A 188 0.37 -21.46 6.19
CA LYS A 188 0.13 -21.90 7.57
C LYS A 188 1.35 -22.62 8.15
N GLY A 189 1.78 -22.20 9.35
CA GLY A 189 2.98 -22.70 10.02
C GLY A 189 4.27 -21.96 9.67
N SER A 190 4.24 -21.07 8.67
CA SER A 190 5.35 -20.17 8.38
C SER A 190 5.24 -18.89 9.19
N VAL A 191 6.39 -18.34 9.60
CA VAL A 191 6.45 -17.14 10.46
C VAL A 191 7.30 -16.02 9.87
N TRP A 192 8.03 -16.31 8.78
CA TRP A 192 8.90 -15.32 8.12
C TRP A 192 8.44 -15.01 6.71
N ASN A 193 8.40 -13.72 6.36
CA ASN A 193 8.27 -13.33 4.96
C ASN A 193 9.63 -13.44 4.24
N THR A 194 10.63 -12.75 4.74
CA THR A 194 11.94 -12.65 4.10
C THR A 194 13.07 -12.98 5.06
N MET A 195 13.92 -13.93 4.67
CA MET A 195 15.18 -14.26 5.32
C MET A 195 16.24 -14.58 4.27
N PRO A 196 17.51 -14.18 4.47
CA PRO A 196 18.04 -13.33 5.55
C PRO A 196 17.58 -11.87 5.44
N ALA A 197 17.68 -11.13 6.55
CA ALA A 197 17.44 -9.69 6.59
C ALA A 197 18.37 -8.96 5.61
N HIS A 198 17.83 -8.03 4.83
CA HIS A 198 18.57 -7.25 3.85
C HIS A 198 17.91 -5.87 3.62
N THR A 199 18.63 -4.97 2.97
CA THR A 199 18.15 -3.66 2.55
C THR A 199 18.24 -3.52 1.03
N HIS A 200 17.50 -2.54 0.49
CA HIS A 200 17.55 -2.18 -0.91
C HIS A 200 18.07 -0.75 -1.08
N GLU A 201 19.17 -0.57 -1.82
CA GLU A 201 19.75 0.74 -2.07
C GLU A 201 18.96 1.58 -3.10
N ARG A 202 18.18 0.94 -3.95
CA ARG A 202 17.54 1.56 -5.11
C ARG A 202 16.08 1.95 -4.92
N ARG A 203 15.46 1.62 -3.77
CA ARG A 203 14.04 1.87 -3.51
C ARG A 203 13.71 1.86 -2.03
N MET A 204 12.64 2.53 -1.67
CA MET A 204 11.95 2.32 -0.40
C MET A 204 10.89 1.23 -0.56
N GLU A 205 10.37 0.73 0.54
CA GLU A 205 9.26 -0.23 0.58
C GLU A 205 8.26 0.18 1.64
N VAL A 206 6.96 0.00 1.34
CA VAL A 206 5.88 0.09 2.31
C VAL A 206 5.34 -1.31 2.56
N TYR A 207 5.33 -1.73 3.81
CA TYR A 207 4.72 -2.98 4.24
C TYR A 207 3.38 -2.70 4.90
N PHE A 208 2.31 -3.19 4.30
CA PHE A 208 0.98 -3.18 4.88
C PHE A 208 0.59 -4.59 5.32
N TYR A 209 0.10 -4.71 6.54
CA TYR A 209 -0.23 -5.99 7.16
C TYR A 209 -1.73 -6.09 7.39
N PHE A 210 -2.35 -7.17 6.92
CA PHE A 210 -3.77 -7.39 7.06
C PHE A 210 -4.08 -8.89 7.19
N ASP A 211 -5.33 -9.20 7.52
CA ASP A 211 -5.80 -10.57 7.81
C ASP A 211 -5.02 -11.20 8.97
N ILE A 212 -4.75 -10.38 10.00
CA ILE A 212 -4.11 -10.80 11.25
C ILE A 212 -5.20 -10.96 12.30
N PRO A 213 -5.31 -12.15 12.97
CA PRO A 213 -6.23 -12.32 14.08
C PRO A 213 -6.00 -11.27 15.18
N SER A 214 -7.08 -10.80 15.81
CA SER A 214 -7.01 -9.69 16.79
C SER A 214 -6.19 -9.98 18.04
N ASP A 215 -5.97 -11.26 18.35
CA ASP A 215 -5.12 -11.75 19.46
C ASP A 215 -3.66 -11.96 19.05
N GLN A 216 -3.29 -11.66 17.80
CA GLN A 216 -1.95 -11.85 17.27
C GLN A 216 -1.21 -10.53 17.09
N THR A 217 0.11 -10.62 17.19
CA THR A 217 1.05 -9.52 16.95
C THR A 217 2.16 -10.01 16.03
N LEU A 218 2.53 -9.21 15.05
CA LEU A 218 3.69 -9.43 14.18
C LEU A 218 4.83 -8.49 14.55
N PHE A 219 6.04 -8.85 14.14
CA PHE A 219 7.21 -7.96 14.23
C PHE A 219 7.69 -7.59 12.84
N HIS A 220 7.69 -6.30 12.56
CA HIS A 220 8.37 -5.74 11.41
C HIS A 220 9.81 -5.37 11.81
N PHE A 221 10.78 -6.05 11.21
CA PHE A 221 12.19 -5.72 11.41
C PHE A 221 12.65 -4.73 10.34
N MET A 222 13.38 -3.72 10.75
CA MET A 222 13.90 -2.66 9.89
C MET A 222 15.33 -2.28 10.29
N GLY A 223 16.04 -1.61 9.38
CA GLY A 223 17.44 -1.23 9.56
C GLY A 223 18.41 -2.24 8.92
N GLU A 224 19.70 -2.01 9.15
CA GLU A 224 20.75 -2.90 8.63
C GLU A 224 20.74 -4.27 9.31
N PRO A 225 21.19 -5.36 8.64
CA PRO A 225 21.12 -6.72 9.17
C PRO A 225 21.74 -6.93 10.55
N LYS A 226 22.75 -6.14 10.91
CA LYS A 226 23.43 -6.19 12.21
C LYS A 226 22.97 -5.14 13.21
N GLN A 227 22.03 -4.29 12.83
CA GLN A 227 21.52 -3.16 13.62
C GLN A 227 20.01 -3.03 13.47
N THR A 228 19.31 -4.17 13.47
CA THR A 228 17.87 -4.18 13.32
C THR A 228 17.16 -3.57 14.51
N ARG A 229 16.09 -2.85 14.22
CA ARG A 229 15.05 -2.42 15.16
C ARG A 229 13.76 -3.12 14.77
N HIS A 230 12.74 -3.05 15.60
CA HIS A 230 11.46 -3.68 15.29
C HIS A 230 10.29 -2.79 15.69
N ILE A 231 9.18 -3.02 15.02
CA ILE A 231 7.87 -2.44 15.35
C ILE A 231 6.90 -3.61 15.56
N ALA A 232 6.21 -3.63 16.69
CA ALA A 232 5.08 -4.53 16.90
C ALA A 232 3.89 -4.04 16.10
N ILE A 233 3.32 -4.91 15.26
CA ILE A 233 2.29 -4.61 14.26
C ILE A 233 1.02 -5.38 14.59
N HIS A 234 -0.11 -4.74 14.41
CA HIS A 234 -1.45 -5.32 14.46
C HIS A 234 -2.13 -5.27 13.09
N ASN A 235 -3.34 -5.82 13.02
CA ASN A 235 -4.11 -5.84 11.80
C ASN A 235 -4.34 -4.44 11.21
N GLU A 236 -4.27 -4.34 9.88
CA GLU A 236 -4.50 -3.12 9.09
C GLU A 236 -3.55 -1.95 9.45
N GLN A 237 -2.31 -2.28 9.77
CA GLN A 237 -1.25 -1.29 9.98
C GLN A 237 -0.17 -1.39 8.90
N ALA A 238 0.49 -0.26 8.61
CA ALA A 238 1.59 -0.23 7.65
C ALA A 238 2.85 0.40 8.25
N VAL A 239 4.00 0.03 7.68
CA VAL A 239 5.31 0.63 7.96
C VAL A 239 5.86 1.19 6.65
N ILE A 240 6.29 2.46 6.67
CA ILE A 240 6.88 3.20 5.54
C ILE A 240 8.37 3.38 5.71
#